data_91af6dab431e44dbeb97c2bc7b4608e9
#
_entry.id   91af6dab431e44dbeb97c2bc7b4608e9
#
_cell.length_a   1.000
_cell.length_b   1.000
_cell.length_c   1.000
_cell.angle_alpha   90.00
_cell.angle_beta   90.00
_cell.angle_gamma   90.00
#
_symmetry.space_group_name_H-M   'P 1'
#
loop_
_entity.id
_entity.type
_entity.pdbx_description
1 polymer ?
#
loop_
_entity_poly.entity_id
_entity_poly.type
_entity_poly.pdbx_seq_one_letter_code
_entity_poly.pdbx_strand_id
1 'polypeptide(L)'
;AGHASGTACNAKVWLDADAFTETDAELIPTGTVIPVEGTPMDFREGKKVAKEIGADYKPLKLAGGYDHNWVLNGSGFRKAASAESEETGIKMEVYTDLPGIQFYSGNFLAGAKGKEGAVYGKVWYML
;
A
#
# COMPACT_ATOMS: atom_id res chain seq x y z
N ALA A 1 -7.22 8.42 6.62
CA ALA A 1 -8.38 9.17 6.17
C ALA A 1 -9.41 9.22 7.29
N GLY A 2 -10.33 10.16 7.31
CA GLY A 2 -11.39 10.25 8.30
C GLY A 2 -12.65 9.50 7.87
N HIS A 3 -13.62 9.36 8.76
CA HIS A 3 -14.87 8.66 8.50
C HIS A 3 -15.65 9.23 7.31
N ALA A 4 -15.58 10.54 7.08
CA ALA A 4 -16.28 11.25 6.01
C ALA A 4 -15.40 11.55 4.79
N SER A 5 -14.21 11.00 4.69
CA SER A 5 -13.21 11.37 3.68
C SER A 5 -13.32 10.59 2.37
N GLY A 6 -14.35 9.78 2.18
CA GLY A 6 -14.49 8.92 1.01
C GLY A 6 -13.60 7.69 1.09
N THR A 7 -13.10 7.21 -0.05
CA THR A 7 -12.27 6.02 -0.08
C THR A 7 -10.81 6.32 0.26
N ALA A 8 -10.19 5.44 1.04
CA ALA A 8 -8.78 5.53 1.38
C ALA A 8 -7.85 5.42 0.14
N CYS A 9 -8.34 4.87 -0.97
CA CYS A 9 -7.59 4.80 -2.22
C CYS A 9 -7.30 6.18 -2.84
N ASN A 10 -7.95 7.24 -2.38
CA ASN A 10 -7.64 8.61 -2.80
C ASN A 10 -6.42 9.20 -2.06
N ALA A 11 -5.91 8.52 -1.06
CA ALA A 11 -4.70 8.95 -0.37
C ALA A 11 -3.47 8.83 -1.28
N LYS A 12 -2.57 9.81 -1.14
CA LYS A 12 -1.27 9.78 -1.78
C LYS A 12 -0.28 9.06 -0.88
N VAL A 13 0.40 8.05 -1.44
CA VAL A 13 1.36 7.21 -0.71
C VAL A 13 2.75 7.39 -1.30
N TRP A 14 3.73 7.51 -0.43
CA TRP A 14 5.15 7.47 -0.77
C TRP A 14 5.82 6.32 -0.01
N LEU A 15 6.62 5.52 -0.73
CA LEU A 15 7.41 4.43 -0.16
C LEU A 15 8.85 4.55 -0.65
N ASP A 16 9.79 4.59 0.28
CA ASP A 16 11.22 4.63 -0.03
C ASP A 16 11.74 3.20 -0.25
N ALA A 17 11.36 2.63 -1.39
CA ALA A 17 11.70 1.26 -1.72
C ALA A 17 11.90 1.10 -3.23
N ASP A 18 13.01 0.48 -3.62
CA ASP A 18 13.33 0.19 -5.02
C ASP A 18 12.81 -1.17 -5.49
N ALA A 19 12.32 -2.00 -4.56
CA ALA A 19 11.88 -3.34 -4.87
C ALA A 19 10.79 -3.82 -3.91
N PHE A 20 10.07 -4.86 -4.33
CA PHE A 20 9.10 -5.55 -3.49
C PHE A 20 9.28 -7.06 -3.59
N THR A 21 8.77 -7.82 -2.62
CA THR A 21 8.84 -9.28 -2.65
C THR A 21 7.73 -9.86 -3.50
N GLU A 22 8.11 -10.79 -4.39
CA GLU A 22 7.15 -11.55 -5.19
C GLU A 22 6.39 -12.54 -4.32
N THR A 23 5.12 -12.73 -4.63
CA THR A 23 4.29 -13.79 -4.04
C THR A 23 3.74 -14.69 -5.14
N ASP A 24 3.40 -15.94 -4.77
CA ASP A 24 2.72 -16.87 -5.66
C ASP A 24 1.19 -16.62 -5.68
N ALA A 25 0.44 -17.50 -6.34
CA ALA A 25 -1.02 -17.38 -6.44
C ALA A 25 -1.74 -17.49 -5.08
N GLU A 26 -1.08 -18.04 -4.06
CA GLU A 26 -1.61 -18.14 -2.70
C GLU A 26 -1.12 -17.02 -1.80
N LEU A 27 -0.43 -16.02 -2.39
CA LEU A 27 0.14 -14.86 -1.71
C LEU A 27 1.29 -15.23 -0.75
N ILE A 28 1.96 -16.34 -1.00
CA ILE A 28 3.13 -16.79 -0.24
C ILE A 28 4.40 -16.24 -0.91
N PRO A 29 5.33 -15.64 -0.15
CA PRO A 29 6.58 -15.14 -0.73
C PRO A 29 7.38 -16.24 -1.42
N THR A 30 7.86 -15.96 -2.64
CA THR A 30 8.64 -16.92 -3.44
C THR A 30 10.15 -16.87 -3.14
N GLY A 31 10.59 -15.85 -2.41
CA GLY A 31 12.01 -15.56 -2.20
C GLY A 31 12.61 -14.66 -3.27
N THR A 32 11.87 -14.32 -4.30
CA THR A 32 12.30 -13.41 -5.37
C THR A 32 11.93 -11.97 -5.03
N VAL A 33 12.84 -11.04 -5.33
CA VAL A 33 12.63 -9.59 -5.18
C VAL A 33 12.54 -8.97 -6.56
N ILE A 34 11.50 -8.17 -6.80
CA ILE A 34 11.21 -7.55 -8.09
C ILE A 34 11.42 -6.04 -8.00
N PRO A 35 12.19 -5.41 -8.92
CA PRO A 35 12.31 -3.95 -8.96
C PRO A 35 10.95 -3.28 -9.20
N VAL A 36 10.68 -2.17 -8.52
CA VAL A 36 9.43 -1.42 -8.70
C VAL A 36 9.42 -0.58 -9.97
N GLU A 37 10.60 -0.22 -10.49
CA GLU A 37 10.75 0.68 -11.63
C GLU A 37 9.94 0.22 -12.84
N GLY A 38 9.14 1.14 -13.39
CA GLY A 38 8.29 0.86 -14.55
C GLY A 38 7.07 0.01 -14.24
N THR A 39 6.74 -0.22 -12.97
CA THR A 39 5.58 -1.04 -12.55
C THR A 39 4.59 -0.22 -11.71
N PRO A 40 3.35 -0.71 -11.54
CA PRO A 40 2.38 -0.09 -10.62
C PRO A 40 2.81 -0.09 -9.15
N MET A 41 3.89 -0.81 -8.82
CA MET A 41 4.40 -0.91 -7.45
C MET A 41 5.37 0.22 -7.10
N ASP A 42 5.63 1.15 -8.02
CA ASP A 42 6.56 2.26 -7.81
C ASP A 42 5.87 3.43 -7.12
N PHE A 43 6.15 3.60 -5.83
CA PHE A 43 5.65 4.70 -5.00
C PHE A 43 6.78 5.66 -4.57
N ARG A 44 7.94 5.60 -5.22
CA ARG A 44 9.12 6.38 -4.81
C ARG A 44 8.95 7.89 -4.94
N GLU A 45 8.09 8.34 -5.84
CA GLU A 45 7.80 9.78 -6.03
C GLU A 45 6.48 10.20 -5.40
N GLY A 46 5.76 9.26 -4.81
CA GLY A 46 4.43 9.48 -4.26
C GLY A 46 3.37 9.50 -5.34
N LYS A 47 2.30 8.76 -5.13
CA LYS A 47 1.12 8.75 -6.00
C LYS A 47 -0.11 8.29 -5.26
N LYS A 48 -1.28 8.58 -5.80
CA LYS A 48 -2.54 8.07 -5.23
C LYS A 48 -2.64 6.56 -5.43
N VAL A 49 -3.12 5.86 -4.41
CA VAL A 49 -3.33 4.42 -4.46
C VAL A 49 -4.26 4.05 -5.62
N ALA A 50 -5.33 4.82 -5.82
CA ALA A 50 -6.31 4.56 -6.87
C ALA A 50 -5.75 4.66 -8.29
N LYS A 51 -4.61 5.33 -8.48
CA LYS A 51 -4.07 5.59 -9.82
C LYS A 51 -3.78 4.30 -10.60
N GLU A 52 -3.21 3.30 -9.94
CA GLU A 52 -2.77 2.08 -10.59
C GLU A 52 -3.20 0.79 -9.89
N ILE A 53 -4.06 0.86 -8.87
CA ILE A 53 -4.51 -0.31 -8.13
C ILE A 53 -5.23 -1.34 -9.02
N GLY A 54 -5.90 -0.87 -10.05
CA GLY A 54 -6.60 -1.72 -11.02
C GLY A 54 -5.80 -2.05 -12.28
N ALA A 55 -4.50 -1.77 -12.30
CA ALA A 55 -3.67 -2.00 -13.47
C ALA A 55 -3.58 -3.48 -13.84
N ASP A 56 -3.38 -3.75 -15.12
CA ASP A 56 -3.17 -5.11 -15.64
C ASP A 56 -1.73 -5.56 -15.32
N TYR A 57 -1.50 -5.88 -14.05
CA TYR A 57 -0.22 -6.32 -13.54
C TYR A 57 -0.43 -7.53 -12.63
N LYS A 58 0.25 -8.63 -12.93
CA LYS A 58 0.02 -9.93 -12.30
C LYS A 58 0.03 -9.88 -10.76
N PRO A 59 1.05 -9.27 -10.09
CA PRO A 59 1.05 -9.18 -8.63
C PRO A 59 -0.19 -8.50 -8.05
N LEU A 60 -0.70 -7.45 -8.69
CA LEU A 60 -1.92 -6.77 -8.25
C LEU A 60 -3.15 -7.64 -8.46
N LYS A 61 -3.24 -8.33 -9.59
CA LYS A 61 -4.36 -9.22 -9.90
C LYS A 61 -4.47 -10.37 -8.92
N LEU A 62 -3.34 -11.00 -8.58
CA LEU A 62 -3.32 -12.13 -7.63
C LEU A 62 -3.84 -11.72 -6.25
N ALA A 63 -3.48 -10.53 -5.79
CA ALA A 63 -3.89 -10.04 -4.48
C ALA A 63 -5.23 -9.29 -4.49
N GLY A 64 -5.75 -8.96 -5.65
CA GLY A 64 -6.94 -8.12 -5.77
C GLY A 64 -6.70 -6.65 -5.40
N GLY A 65 -5.47 -6.21 -5.46
CA GLY A 65 -5.00 -4.88 -5.08
C GLY A 65 -3.60 -4.96 -4.50
N TYR A 66 -3.22 -3.98 -3.70
CA TYR A 66 -1.94 -4.00 -3.00
C TYR A 66 -2.02 -4.88 -1.75
N ASP A 67 -1.08 -5.78 -1.61
CA ASP A 67 -0.86 -6.63 -0.43
C ASP A 67 0.54 -7.23 -0.55
N HIS A 68 1.55 -6.38 -0.45
CA HIS A 68 2.93 -6.77 -0.72
C HIS A 68 3.87 -6.18 0.32
N ASN A 69 5.05 -6.77 0.43
CA ASN A 69 6.14 -6.24 1.24
C ASN A 69 7.10 -5.48 0.33
N TRP A 70 7.32 -4.20 0.62
CA TRP A 70 8.32 -3.40 -0.05
C TRP A 70 9.63 -3.46 0.72
N VAL A 71 10.72 -3.69 -0.01
CA VAL A 71 12.07 -3.71 0.55
C VAL A 71 12.54 -2.27 0.67
N LEU A 72 12.63 -1.78 1.90
CA LEU A 72 12.99 -0.40 2.17
C LEU A 72 14.47 -0.10 1.89
N ASN A 73 14.72 1.07 1.32
CA ASN A 73 16.07 1.57 1.09
C ASN A 73 16.71 2.05 2.38
N GLY A 74 18.03 2.04 2.41
CA GLY A 74 18.81 2.54 3.53
C GLY A 74 18.86 1.59 4.72
N SER A 75 19.43 2.06 5.81
CA SER A 75 19.59 1.31 7.05
C SER A 75 19.43 2.26 8.24
N GLY A 76 19.24 1.69 9.43
CA GLY A 76 19.00 2.47 10.63
C GLY A 76 17.60 3.11 10.62
N PHE A 77 17.33 3.88 11.65
CA PHE A 77 16.04 4.55 11.82
C PHE A 77 15.92 5.71 10.84
N ARG A 78 14.94 5.66 9.96
CA ARG A 78 14.71 6.69 8.92
C ARG A 78 13.25 6.76 8.53
N LYS A 79 12.86 7.85 7.86
CA LYS A 79 11.54 7.98 7.25
C LYS A 79 11.46 7.01 6.08
N ALA A 80 10.53 6.07 6.14
CA ALA A 80 10.41 4.99 5.16
C ALA A 80 9.18 5.13 4.27
N ALA A 81 8.14 5.78 4.76
CA ALA A 81 6.88 5.90 4.04
C ALA A 81 6.09 7.11 4.51
N SER A 82 5.14 7.54 3.71
CA SER A 82 4.14 8.52 4.11
C SER A 82 2.83 8.28 3.39
N ALA A 83 1.74 8.75 3.99
CA ALA A 83 0.42 8.74 3.39
C ALA A 83 -0.28 10.04 3.72
N GLU A 84 -0.97 10.63 2.74
CA GLU A 84 -1.65 11.90 2.91
C GLU A 84 -3.02 11.87 2.25
N SER A 85 -4.04 12.33 2.98
CA SER A 85 -5.37 12.55 2.44
C SER A 85 -5.54 14.03 2.08
N GLU A 86 -5.69 14.32 0.82
CA GLU A 86 -5.94 15.69 0.35
C GLU A 86 -7.29 16.22 0.82
N GLU A 87 -8.28 15.34 1.00
CA GLU A 87 -9.63 15.72 1.42
C GLU A 87 -9.70 16.19 2.87
N THR A 88 -8.92 15.57 3.76
CA THR A 88 -8.94 15.87 5.20
C THR A 88 -7.71 16.63 5.67
N GLY A 89 -6.65 16.68 4.86
CA GLY A 89 -5.37 17.24 5.24
C GLY A 89 -4.57 16.38 6.24
N ILE A 90 -5.07 15.19 6.59
CA ILE A 90 -4.37 14.29 7.49
C ILE A 90 -3.17 13.68 6.78
N LYS A 91 -2.00 13.75 7.41
CA LYS A 91 -0.76 13.17 6.92
C LYS A 91 -0.19 12.22 7.95
N MET A 92 0.23 11.04 7.49
CA MET A 92 0.93 10.05 8.31
C MET A 92 2.35 9.88 7.76
N GLU A 93 3.33 9.86 8.65
CA GLU A 93 4.72 9.56 8.31
C GLU A 93 5.17 8.33 9.09
N VAL A 94 5.88 7.42 8.43
CA VAL A 94 6.34 6.17 9.04
C VAL A 94 7.86 6.20 9.10
N TYR A 95 8.39 6.04 10.31
CA TYR A 95 9.82 5.92 10.60
C TYR A 95 10.09 4.53 11.14
N THR A 96 11.10 3.87 10.66
CA THR A 96 11.45 2.52 11.09
C THR A 96 12.92 2.22 10.80
N ASP A 97 13.49 1.29 11.57
CA ASP A 97 14.80 0.71 11.30
C ASP A 97 14.69 -0.67 10.64
N LEU A 98 13.47 -1.14 10.37
CA LEU A 98 13.24 -2.44 9.75
C LEU A 98 13.53 -2.42 8.24
N PRO A 99 13.86 -3.59 7.65
CA PRO A 99 14.22 -3.67 6.23
C PRO A 99 13.04 -3.67 5.27
N GLY A 100 11.80 -3.80 5.74
CA GLY A 100 10.63 -3.89 4.88
C GLY A 100 9.37 -3.34 5.51
N ILE A 101 8.38 -3.05 4.67
CA ILE A 101 7.07 -2.59 5.08
C ILE A 101 5.98 -3.31 4.28
N GLN A 102 4.95 -3.79 4.97
CA GLN A 102 3.78 -4.37 4.31
C GLN A 102 2.75 -3.27 4.08
N PHE A 103 2.33 -3.10 2.84
CA PHE A 103 1.24 -2.21 2.48
C PHE A 103 0.08 -3.03 1.94
N TYR A 104 -1.08 -2.91 2.60
CA TYR A 104 -2.28 -3.66 2.28
C TYR A 104 -3.44 -2.70 2.00
N SER A 105 -4.07 -2.83 0.85
CA SER A 105 -5.21 -1.98 0.46
C SER A 105 -6.58 -2.51 0.94
N GLY A 106 -6.60 -3.46 1.86
CA GLY A 106 -7.83 -3.99 2.44
C GLY A 106 -8.66 -4.83 1.47
N ASN A 107 -8.00 -5.61 0.62
CA ASN A 107 -8.63 -6.30 -0.50
C ASN A 107 -9.69 -7.31 -0.08
N PHE A 108 -9.54 -7.90 1.12
CA PHE A 108 -10.44 -8.91 1.67
C PHE A 108 -11.46 -8.34 2.64
N LEU A 109 -11.52 -7.00 2.81
CA LEU A 109 -12.43 -6.34 3.74
C LEU A 109 -13.65 -5.72 3.05
N ALA A 110 -13.77 -5.87 1.73
CA ALA A 110 -14.91 -5.33 0.97
C ALA A 110 -16.22 -5.95 1.45
N GLY A 111 -17.20 -5.09 1.79
CA GLY A 111 -18.50 -5.54 2.28
C GLY A 111 -18.58 -5.79 3.78
N ALA A 112 -17.46 -5.75 4.51
CA ALA A 112 -17.48 -5.89 5.97
C ALA A 112 -18.18 -4.69 6.61
N LYS A 113 -19.03 -4.95 7.62
CA LYS A 113 -19.71 -3.89 8.36
C LYS A 113 -18.83 -3.39 9.50
N GLY A 114 -18.78 -2.10 9.64
CA GLY A 114 -18.01 -1.46 10.69
C GLY A 114 -18.82 -0.66 11.66
N LYS A 115 -18.13 0.23 12.36
CA LYS A 115 -18.69 1.13 13.36
C LYS A 115 -19.82 2.00 12.79
N GLU A 116 -20.86 2.23 13.58
CA GLU A 116 -22.02 3.07 13.21
C GLU A 116 -22.77 2.59 11.96
N GLY A 117 -22.72 1.29 11.68
CA GLY A 117 -23.39 0.71 10.52
C GLY A 117 -22.67 0.94 9.21
N ALA A 118 -21.47 1.47 9.21
CA ALA A 118 -20.68 1.66 8.01
C ALA A 118 -20.35 0.31 7.35
N VAL A 119 -20.37 0.29 6.01
CA VAL A 119 -19.92 -0.85 5.24
C VAL A 119 -18.57 -0.49 4.64
N TYR A 120 -17.55 -1.28 4.98
CA TYR A 120 -16.19 -1.03 4.48
C TYR A 120 -16.05 -1.49 3.04
N GLY A 121 -15.56 -0.60 2.19
CA GLY A 121 -15.00 -0.97 0.91
C GLY A 121 -13.53 -1.38 1.06
N LYS A 122 -12.79 -1.32 -0.03
CA LYS A 122 -11.33 -1.52 0.05
C LYS A 122 -10.70 -0.35 0.81
N VAL A 123 -9.94 -0.68 1.83
CA VAL A 123 -9.17 0.26 2.64
C VAL A 123 -7.70 -0.15 2.59
N TRP A 124 -6.81 0.65 3.17
CA TRP A 124 -5.40 0.31 3.23
C TRP A 124 -4.82 0.60 4.61
N TYR A 125 -3.77 -0.11 4.94
CA TYR A 125 -2.95 0.15 6.12
C TYR A 125 -1.52 -0.34 5.87
N MET A 126 -0.62 0.13 6.70
CA MET A 126 0.79 -0.28 6.67
C MET A 126 1.12 -1.02 7.96
N LEU A 127 1.89 -2.08 7.82
CA LEU A 127 2.37 -2.90 8.93
C LEU A 127 3.90 -2.90 8.99
#